data_a9a0d9c343ec08690c5b7ddf6b9ee910
#
_entry.id   a9a0d9c343ec08690c5b7ddf6b9ee910
#
_cell.length_a   1.000
_cell.length_b   1.000
_cell.length_c   1.000
_cell.angle_alpha   90.00
_cell.angle_beta   90.00
_cell.angle_gamma   90.00
#
_symmetry.space_group_name_H-M   'P 1'
#
loop_
_entity.id
_entity.type
_entity.pdbx_description
1 polymer ?
#
loop_
_entity_poly.entity_id
_entity_poly.type
_entity_poly.pdbx_seq_one_letter_code
_entity_poly.pdbx_strand_id
1 'polypeptide(L)'
;GGIIRTEAGKSVFAEMQERMWRGLQGRRAQQYIAEKLEEQGRRHQKYGGSVYLQEPNVKEGPGGLRDFHVAVWVARARHRVADLADLSSLNLLTPVELGQCVQALDFLLRVRSELHYLQAGKHDVLSLAVQVPVAASLGFCDGPKYGVEQFMRQYYLRAGGLHQLSRRVTERCAERSGSSVEAMMKKLRARDIGDDFVELNRQIHILPAQRECFRVDPVRLLKIFWYRQEMGYELSGEANEAIRGHLDLIDDAFRRSNRA
;
A
#
# COMPACT_ATOMS: atom_id res chain seq x y z
N GLY A 1 23.02 -15.49 6.20
CA GLY A 1 23.31 -15.20 4.78
C GLY A 1 24.30 -16.17 4.12
N GLY A 2 25.14 -16.93 4.86
CA GLY A 2 26.16 -17.83 4.29
C GLY A 2 25.61 -19.16 3.76
N ILE A 3 24.61 -19.71 4.42
CA ILE A 3 24.07 -21.05 4.10
C ILE A 3 23.38 -21.09 2.72
N ILE A 4 22.72 -20.01 2.29
CA ILE A 4 22.01 -19.95 1.00
C ILE A 4 22.97 -19.75 -0.20
N ARG A 5 24.21 -19.37 0.03
CA ARG A 5 25.21 -19.13 -1.04
C ARG A 5 25.88 -20.41 -1.55
N THR A 6 25.81 -21.51 -0.84
CA THR A 6 26.30 -22.81 -1.28
C THR A 6 25.26 -23.54 -2.13
N GLU A 7 25.70 -24.42 -3.06
CA GLU A 7 24.78 -25.24 -3.87
C GLU A 7 23.85 -26.10 -2.98
N ALA A 8 24.39 -26.70 -1.92
CA ALA A 8 23.62 -27.42 -0.93
C ALA A 8 22.57 -26.54 -0.23
N GLY A 9 22.94 -25.30 0.13
CA GLY A 9 22.01 -24.33 0.74
C GLY A 9 20.90 -23.90 -0.21
N LYS A 10 21.17 -23.74 -1.50
CA LYS A 10 20.16 -23.44 -2.54
C LYS A 10 19.18 -24.62 -2.69
N SER A 11 19.69 -25.84 -2.71
CA SER A 11 18.87 -27.05 -2.81
C SER A 11 17.92 -27.20 -1.61
N VAL A 12 18.42 -27.07 -0.38
CA VAL A 12 17.61 -27.14 0.85
C VAL A 12 16.57 -26.02 0.88
N PHE A 13 16.93 -24.82 0.46
CA PHE A 13 15.99 -23.69 0.41
C PHE A 13 14.89 -23.92 -0.62
N ALA A 14 15.22 -24.43 -1.81
CA ALA A 14 14.26 -24.77 -2.85
C ALA A 14 13.30 -25.89 -2.40
N GLU A 15 13.81 -26.93 -1.74
CA GLU A 15 12.97 -28.00 -1.19
C GLU A 15 12.02 -27.50 -0.09
N MET A 16 12.52 -26.64 0.81
CA MET A 16 11.70 -26.00 1.84
C MET A 16 10.60 -25.14 1.21
N GLN A 17 10.93 -24.33 0.21
CA GLN A 17 9.96 -23.53 -0.52
C GLN A 17 8.90 -24.42 -1.17
N GLU A 18 9.28 -25.48 -1.85
CA GLU A 18 8.34 -26.37 -2.51
C GLU A 18 7.42 -27.09 -1.53
N ARG A 19 7.93 -27.53 -0.37
CA ARG A 19 7.11 -28.08 0.72
C ARG A 19 6.09 -27.08 1.24
N MET A 20 6.53 -25.82 1.44
CA MET A 20 5.64 -24.73 1.85
C MET A 20 4.53 -24.51 0.83
N TRP A 21 4.87 -24.46 -0.47
CA TRP A 21 3.89 -24.24 -1.53
C TRP A 21 2.92 -25.41 -1.70
N ARG A 22 3.37 -26.65 -1.52
CA ARG A 22 2.46 -27.80 -1.52
C ARG A 22 1.44 -27.74 -0.38
N GLY A 23 1.84 -27.22 0.78
CA GLY A 23 0.95 -27.02 1.93
C GLY A 23 -0.02 -25.84 1.78
N LEU A 24 0.35 -24.85 0.96
CA LEU A 24 -0.38 -23.58 0.83
C LEU A 24 -1.05 -23.47 -0.54
N GLN A 25 -2.11 -24.28 -0.75
CA GLN A 25 -2.86 -24.34 -2.02
C GLN A 25 -4.38 -24.24 -1.80
N GLY A 26 -5.10 -23.81 -2.82
CA GLY A 26 -6.55 -23.79 -2.84
C GLY A 26 -7.16 -23.05 -1.64
N ARG A 27 -8.02 -23.72 -0.89
CA ARG A 27 -8.68 -23.15 0.30
C ARG A 27 -7.72 -22.71 1.40
N ARG A 28 -6.61 -23.42 1.61
CA ARG A 28 -5.61 -23.07 2.63
C ARG A 28 -4.89 -21.75 2.29
N ALA A 29 -4.57 -21.53 1.01
CA ALA A 29 -3.99 -20.26 0.58
C ALA A 29 -4.98 -19.10 0.79
N GLN A 30 -6.26 -19.30 0.47
CA GLN A 30 -7.30 -18.31 0.69
C GLN A 30 -7.47 -17.96 2.17
N GLN A 31 -7.52 -18.99 3.03
CA GLN A 31 -7.59 -18.79 4.48
C GLN A 31 -6.38 -18.03 5.01
N TYR A 32 -5.16 -18.42 4.62
CA TYR A 32 -3.93 -17.72 4.98
C TYR A 32 -3.94 -16.24 4.58
N ILE A 33 -4.39 -15.93 3.34
CA ILE A 33 -4.52 -14.57 2.86
C ILE A 33 -5.50 -13.79 3.74
N ALA A 34 -6.69 -14.33 4.01
CA ALA A 34 -7.70 -13.69 4.84
C ALA A 34 -7.17 -13.39 6.27
N GLU A 35 -6.51 -14.37 6.90
CA GLU A 35 -5.89 -14.21 8.23
C GLU A 35 -4.81 -13.13 8.24
N LYS A 36 -3.97 -13.05 7.18
CA LYS A 36 -2.93 -12.03 7.07
C LYS A 36 -3.50 -10.62 6.87
N LEU A 37 -4.58 -10.47 6.14
CA LEU A 37 -5.25 -9.19 5.96
C LEU A 37 -5.97 -8.74 7.24
N GLU A 38 -6.60 -9.66 7.95
CA GLU A 38 -7.20 -9.36 9.25
C GLU A 38 -6.14 -8.97 10.29
N GLU A 39 -5.01 -9.70 10.36
CA GLU A 39 -3.85 -9.34 11.19
C GLU A 39 -3.34 -7.93 10.85
N GLN A 40 -3.22 -7.59 9.57
CA GLN A 40 -2.82 -6.26 9.10
C GLN A 40 -3.79 -5.18 9.56
N GLY A 41 -5.10 -5.41 9.43
CA GLY A 41 -6.13 -4.47 9.88
C GLY A 41 -6.05 -4.19 11.39
N ARG A 42 -5.96 -5.25 12.21
CA ARG A 42 -5.79 -5.12 13.67
C ARG A 42 -4.50 -4.38 14.03
N ARG A 43 -3.43 -4.66 13.32
CA ARG A 43 -2.15 -3.99 13.51
C ARG A 43 -2.23 -2.50 13.17
N HIS A 44 -2.83 -2.13 12.04
CA HIS A 44 -3.02 -0.74 11.67
C HIS A 44 -3.82 0.03 12.73
N GLN A 45 -4.92 -0.55 13.24
CA GLN A 45 -5.71 0.06 14.31
C GLN A 45 -4.87 0.28 15.57
N LYS A 46 -4.06 -0.71 15.97
CA LYS A 46 -3.16 -0.60 17.14
C LYS A 46 -2.13 0.52 17.01
N TYR A 47 -1.65 0.78 15.79
CA TYR A 47 -0.61 1.78 15.51
C TYR A 47 -1.18 3.06 14.86
N GLY A 48 -2.39 3.46 15.23
CA GLY A 48 -2.98 4.77 14.94
C GLY A 48 -3.69 4.91 13.59
N GLY A 49 -3.78 3.86 12.79
CA GLY A 49 -4.61 3.81 11.57
C GLY A 49 -4.19 4.74 10.42
N SER A 50 -3.16 5.55 10.59
CA SER A 50 -2.71 6.55 9.62
C SER A 50 -1.20 6.46 9.37
N VAL A 51 -0.80 6.76 8.13
CA VAL A 51 0.62 6.94 7.77
C VAL A 51 1.17 8.25 8.33
N TYR A 52 0.29 9.26 8.54
CA TYR A 52 0.65 10.64 8.86
C TYR A 52 0.67 10.92 10.38
N LEU A 53 1.14 9.99 11.17
CA LEU A 53 1.35 10.18 12.59
C LEU A 53 2.61 11.00 12.86
N GLN A 54 2.61 11.85 13.89
CA GLN A 54 3.80 12.61 14.29
C GLN A 54 4.95 11.69 14.73
N GLU A 55 4.64 10.59 15.39
CA GLU A 55 5.59 9.58 15.87
C GLU A 55 5.26 8.21 15.28
N PRO A 56 5.54 7.99 13.98
CA PRO A 56 5.15 6.75 13.32
C PRO A 56 6.03 5.57 13.73
N ASN A 57 5.43 4.37 13.75
CA ASN A 57 6.20 3.14 13.86
C ASN A 57 6.66 2.68 12.48
N VAL A 58 7.96 2.74 12.23
CA VAL A 58 8.60 2.46 10.93
C VAL A 58 8.37 1.02 10.45
N LYS A 59 8.17 0.09 11.38
CA LYS A 59 8.01 -1.34 11.09
C LYS A 59 6.54 -1.75 11.05
N GLU A 60 5.79 -1.45 12.11
CA GLU A 60 4.46 -2.01 12.32
C GLU A 60 3.33 -1.03 11.95
N GLY A 61 3.61 0.27 11.81
CA GLY A 61 2.63 1.29 11.41
C GLY A 61 2.17 1.11 9.96
N PRO A 62 1.06 1.77 9.57
CA PRO A 62 0.64 1.83 8.18
C PRO A 62 1.76 2.37 7.28
N GLY A 63 2.02 1.71 6.17
CA GLY A 63 3.13 2.02 5.27
C GLY A 63 4.52 1.64 5.79
N GLY A 64 4.61 0.96 6.93
CA GLY A 64 5.85 0.44 7.48
C GLY A 64 6.32 -0.86 6.80
N LEU A 65 7.48 -1.34 7.23
CA LEU A 65 8.14 -2.52 6.66
C LEU A 65 7.25 -3.78 6.70
N ARG A 66 6.35 -3.89 7.68
CA ARG A 66 5.46 -5.05 7.80
C ARG A 66 4.40 -5.07 6.69
N ASP A 67 3.95 -3.91 6.20
CA ASP A 67 3.00 -3.85 5.08
C ASP A 67 3.61 -4.44 3.80
N PHE A 68 4.87 -4.11 3.52
CA PHE A 68 5.61 -4.72 2.43
C PHE A 68 5.71 -6.24 2.60
N HIS A 69 6.07 -6.73 3.78
CA HIS A 69 6.17 -8.17 4.03
C HIS A 69 4.82 -8.88 3.85
N VAL A 70 3.72 -8.29 4.34
CA VAL A 70 2.38 -8.86 4.16
C VAL A 70 2.02 -8.93 2.68
N ALA A 71 2.28 -7.87 1.90
CA ALA A 71 2.03 -7.87 0.46
C ALA A 71 2.80 -8.99 -0.26
N VAL A 72 4.10 -9.16 0.06
CA VAL A 72 4.93 -10.23 -0.50
C VAL A 72 4.42 -11.61 -0.08
N TRP A 73 4.05 -11.81 1.19
CA TRP A 73 3.53 -13.11 1.66
C TRP A 73 2.21 -13.47 1.01
N VAL A 74 1.32 -12.51 0.86
CA VAL A 74 0.02 -12.69 0.19
C VAL A 74 0.22 -12.99 -1.30
N ALA A 75 1.12 -12.25 -1.99
CA ALA A 75 1.45 -12.53 -3.38
C ALA A 75 2.08 -13.93 -3.56
N ARG A 76 2.97 -14.32 -2.65
CA ARG A 76 3.54 -15.67 -2.63
C ARG A 76 2.48 -16.76 -2.44
N ALA A 77 1.58 -16.58 -1.49
CA ALA A 77 0.50 -17.52 -1.24
C ALA A 77 -0.45 -17.67 -2.44
N ARG A 78 -0.70 -16.58 -3.16
CA ARG A 78 -1.63 -16.55 -4.29
C ARG A 78 -1.01 -17.03 -5.60
N HIS A 79 0.20 -16.54 -5.90
CA HIS A 79 0.84 -16.65 -7.23
C HIS A 79 2.18 -17.39 -7.20
N ARG A 80 2.64 -17.87 -6.04
CA ARG A 80 3.94 -18.53 -5.86
C ARG A 80 5.13 -17.65 -6.26
N VAL A 81 5.01 -16.34 -6.02
CA VAL A 81 6.06 -15.36 -6.28
C VAL A 81 7.36 -15.79 -5.60
N ALA A 82 8.43 -15.95 -6.35
CA ALA A 82 9.75 -16.32 -5.82
C ALA A 82 10.53 -15.07 -5.41
N ASP A 83 10.56 -14.05 -6.26
CA ASP A 83 11.24 -12.79 -6.00
C ASP A 83 10.36 -11.57 -6.35
N LEU A 84 10.89 -10.36 -6.12
CA LEU A 84 10.11 -9.13 -6.30
C LEU A 84 9.83 -8.80 -7.77
N ALA A 85 10.66 -9.28 -8.70
CA ALA A 85 10.47 -9.05 -10.14
C ALA A 85 9.17 -9.71 -10.63
N ASP A 86 8.79 -10.82 -9.99
CA ASP A 86 7.54 -11.54 -10.32
C ASP A 86 6.30 -10.66 -10.10
N LEU A 87 6.34 -9.70 -9.18
CA LEU A 87 5.21 -8.77 -8.95
C LEU A 87 4.91 -7.95 -10.20
N SER A 88 5.93 -7.61 -10.99
CA SER A 88 5.76 -6.89 -12.26
C SER A 88 5.32 -7.85 -13.38
N SER A 89 5.91 -9.03 -13.48
CA SER A 89 5.55 -10.05 -14.47
C SER A 89 4.09 -10.50 -14.36
N LEU A 90 3.57 -10.51 -13.14
CA LEU A 90 2.18 -10.84 -12.83
C LEU A 90 1.22 -9.63 -12.90
N ASN A 91 1.70 -8.49 -13.37
CA ASN A 91 0.95 -7.22 -13.41
C ASN A 91 0.37 -6.78 -12.05
N LEU A 92 0.94 -7.25 -10.94
CA LEU A 92 0.56 -6.78 -9.60
C LEU A 92 1.07 -5.38 -9.32
N LEU A 93 2.24 -5.04 -9.87
CA LEU A 93 2.83 -3.70 -9.90
C LEU A 93 3.41 -3.44 -11.29
N THR A 94 3.41 -2.19 -11.73
CA THR A 94 4.18 -1.79 -12.90
C THR A 94 5.69 -1.76 -12.58
N PRO A 95 6.59 -1.80 -13.57
CA PRO A 95 8.04 -1.68 -13.33
C PRO A 95 8.42 -0.40 -12.56
N VAL A 96 7.74 0.72 -12.83
CA VAL A 96 7.93 2.00 -12.14
C VAL A 96 7.53 1.88 -10.67
N GLU A 97 6.37 1.30 -10.38
CA GLU A 97 5.87 1.07 -9.02
C GLU A 97 6.75 0.12 -8.24
N LEU A 98 7.25 -0.94 -8.88
CA LEU A 98 8.21 -1.85 -8.26
C LEU A 98 9.49 -1.09 -7.86
N GLY A 99 10.01 -0.23 -8.74
CA GLY A 99 11.15 0.64 -8.43
C GLY A 99 10.88 1.58 -7.24
N GLN A 100 9.69 2.19 -7.20
CA GLN A 100 9.27 3.04 -6.06
C GLN A 100 9.17 2.23 -4.76
N CYS A 101 8.65 1.01 -4.83
CA CYS A 101 8.55 0.10 -3.68
C CYS A 101 9.94 -0.25 -3.11
N VAL A 102 10.89 -0.60 -3.98
CA VAL A 102 12.28 -0.91 -3.59
C VAL A 102 12.97 0.31 -2.96
N GLN A 103 12.80 1.51 -3.53
CA GLN A 103 13.35 2.74 -2.96
C GLN A 103 12.72 3.08 -1.59
N ALA A 104 11.41 2.89 -1.43
CA ALA A 104 10.74 3.10 -0.15
C ALA A 104 11.23 2.10 0.91
N LEU A 105 11.41 0.83 0.52
CA LEU A 105 11.94 -0.22 1.40
C LEU A 105 13.36 0.11 1.87
N ASP A 106 14.26 0.49 0.95
CA ASP A 106 15.63 0.90 1.28
C ASP A 106 15.64 2.06 2.26
N PHE A 107 14.87 3.11 1.97
CA PHE A 107 14.76 4.28 2.85
C PHE A 107 14.28 3.90 4.25
N LEU A 108 13.19 3.12 4.38
CA LEU A 108 12.66 2.71 5.68
C LEU A 108 13.63 1.79 6.45
N LEU A 109 14.38 0.93 5.75
CA LEU A 109 15.41 0.10 6.38
C LEU A 109 16.56 0.95 6.92
N ARG A 110 16.99 1.98 6.19
CA ARG A 110 18.01 2.93 6.67
C ARG A 110 17.51 3.69 7.89
N VAL A 111 16.30 4.26 7.83
CA VAL A 111 15.68 4.93 9.00
C VAL A 111 15.65 4.01 10.21
N ARG A 112 15.21 2.77 10.02
CA ARG A 112 15.14 1.78 11.10
C ARG A 112 16.52 1.43 11.67
N SER A 113 17.52 1.32 10.82
CA SER A 113 18.90 1.04 11.25
C SER A 113 19.43 2.19 12.12
N GLU A 114 19.23 3.45 11.71
CA GLU A 114 19.63 4.61 12.50
C GLU A 114 18.91 4.67 13.85
N LEU A 115 17.59 4.36 13.88
CA LEU A 115 16.85 4.25 15.14
C LEU A 115 17.49 3.24 16.10
N HIS A 116 17.87 2.06 15.59
CA HIS A 116 18.50 1.01 16.39
C HIS A 116 19.90 1.40 16.88
N TYR A 117 20.68 2.13 16.08
CA TYR A 117 22.00 2.64 16.49
C TYR A 117 21.87 3.71 17.56
N LEU A 118 21.00 4.69 17.37
CA LEU A 118 20.83 5.81 18.29
C LEU A 118 20.23 5.41 19.64
N GLN A 119 19.37 4.42 19.66
CA GLN A 119 18.64 4.00 20.86
C GLN A 119 19.20 2.71 21.48
N ALA A 120 20.34 2.22 20.99
CA ALA A 120 21.00 1.00 21.48
C ALA A 120 20.05 -0.20 21.66
N GLY A 121 19.10 -0.41 20.72
CA GLY A 121 18.14 -1.51 20.82
C GLY A 121 17.08 -1.55 19.73
N LYS A 122 16.09 -2.43 19.93
CA LYS A 122 15.01 -2.66 18.95
C LYS A 122 13.89 -1.64 19.14
N HIS A 123 14.13 -0.40 18.77
CA HIS A 123 13.15 0.67 18.78
C HIS A 123 12.69 0.98 17.35
N ASP A 124 11.41 0.83 17.08
CA ASP A 124 10.83 1.02 15.76
C ASP A 124 9.91 2.27 15.68
N VAL A 125 9.81 3.05 16.78
CA VAL A 125 9.03 4.31 16.83
C VAL A 125 9.97 5.48 16.55
N LEU A 126 9.63 6.27 15.53
CA LEU A 126 10.31 7.50 15.16
C LEU A 126 9.75 8.67 16.01
N SER A 127 10.09 8.68 17.32
CA SER A 127 9.63 9.70 18.26
C SER A 127 10.22 11.07 17.95
N LEU A 128 9.56 12.15 18.38
CA LEU A 128 10.02 13.52 18.15
C LEU A 128 11.46 13.74 18.64
N ALA A 129 11.84 13.11 19.75
CA ALA A 129 13.18 13.21 20.32
C ALA A 129 14.29 12.66 19.40
N VAL A 130 13.99 11.69 18.56
CA VAL A 130 14.98 11.04 17.68
C VAL A 130 14.89 11.48 16.21
N GLN A 131 13.85 12.22 15.82
CA GLN A 131 13.68 12.66 14.43
C GLN A 131 14.83 13.55 13.95
N VAL A 132 15.28 14.50 14.78
CA VAL A 132 16.39 15.40 14.43
C VAL A 132 17.70 14.63 14.27
N PRO A 133 18.17 13.83 15.25
CA PRO A 133 19.41 13.07 15.08
C PRO A 133 19.33 12.02 13.96
N VAL A 134 18.20 11.37 13.72
CA VAL A 134 18.02 10.45 12.58
C VAL A 134 18.12 11.22 11.26
N ALA A 135 17.48 12.39 11.15
CA ALA A 135 17.56 13.22 9.96
C ALA A 135 19.02 13.60 9.65
N ALA A 136 19.76 14.07 10.65
CA ALA A 136 21.16 14.45 10.50
C ALA A 136 22.03 13.26 10.06
N SER A 137 21.88 12.07 10.68
CA SER A 137 22.61 10.86 10.31
C SER A 137 22.33 10.40 8.88
N LEU A 138 21.13 10.65 8.37
CA LEU A 138 20.75 10.33 6.99
C LEU A 138 21.10 11.43 5.99
N GLY A 139 21.78 12.51 6.42
CA GLY A 139 22.27 13.59 5.55
C GLY A 139 21.28 14.69 5.27
N PHE A 140 20.19 14.80 6.03
CA PHE A 140 19.25 15.92 5.93
C PHE A 140 19.77 17.09 6.79
N CYS A 141 20.29 18.10 6.12
CA CYS A 141 20.87 19.27 6.75
C CYS A 141 19.92 20.46 6.72
N ASP A 142 20.04 21.36 7.70
CA ASP A 142 19.33 22.64 7.69
C ASP A 142 19.79 23.53 6.54
N GLY A 143 18.81 24.25 5.96
CA GLY A 143 18.99 25.15 4.85
C GLY A 143 17.79 26.09 4.79
N PRO A 144 17.19 26.35 3.59
CA PRO A 144 15.93 27.08 3.47
C PRO A 144 14.74 26.43 4.20
N LYS A 145 14.85 25.13 4.48
CA LYS A 145 13.95 24.34 5.33
C LYS A 145 14.76 23.55 6.34
N TYR A 146 14.20 23.30 7.51
CA TYR A 146 14.84 22.45 8.51
C TYR A 146 15.05 21.03 7.98
N GLY A 147 16.21 20.44 8.28
CA GLY A 147 16.55 19.09 7.84
C GLY A 147 15.54 18.03 8.30
N VAL A 148 15.03 18.19 9.53
CA VAL A 148 13.99 17.29 10.05
C VAL A 148 12.67 17.38 9.28
N GLU A 149 12.28 18.56 8.81
CA GLU A 149 11.06 18.72 7.98
C GLU A 149 11.23 18.05 6.61
N GLN A 150 12.41 18.23 6.00
CA GLN A 150 12.75 17.56 4.74
C GLN A 150 12.74 16.03 4.90
N PHE A 151 13.33 15.55 5.99
CA PHE A 151 13.35 14.13 6.34
C PHE A 151 11.92 13.57 6.55
N MET A 152 11.10 14.21 7.39
CA MET A 152 9.74 13.75 7.68
C MET A 152 8.84 13.82 6.43
N ARG A 153 9.02 14.84 5.58
CA ARG A 153 8.35 14.88 4.27
C ARG A 153 8.72 13.67 3.42
N GLN A 154 10.01 13.32 3.33
CA GLN A 154 10.44 12.12 2.58
C GLN A 154 9.90 10.84 3.22
N TYR A 155 9.89 10.76 4.55
CA TYR A 155 9.31 9.63 5.28
C TYR A 155 7.84 9.41 4.89
N TYR A 156 7.01 10.44 4.98
CA TYR A 156 5.59 10.33 4.64
C TYR A 156 5.35 10.00 3.17
N LEU A 157 6.12 10.56 2.26
CA LEU A 157 6.02 10.22 0.83
C LEU A 157 6.36 8.74 0.58
N ARG A 158 7.43 8.22 1.19
CA ARG A 158 7.87 6.83 1.03
C ARG A 158 6.92 5.86 1.72
N ALA A 159 6.54 6.13 2.96
CA ALA A 159 5.60 5.29 3.71
C ALA A 159 4.20 5.30 3.07
N GLY A 160 3.70 6.46 2.65
CA GLY A 160 2.42 6.58 1.95
C GLY A 160 2.41 5.83 0.62
N GLY A 161 3.49 5.96 -0.17
CA GLY A 161 3.67 5.20 -1.41
C GLY A 161 3.68 3.70 -1.15
N LEU A 162 4.47 3.24 -0.18
CA LEU A 162 4.56 1.82 0.19
C LEU A 162 3.20 1.28 0.67
N HIS A 163 2.47 2.05 1.48
CA HIS A 163 1.13 1.69 1.94
C HIS A 163 0.19 1.44 0.77
N GLN A 164 0.14 2.36 -0.19
CA GLN A 164 -0.72 2.25 -1.37
C GLN A 164 -0.34 1.06 -2.27
N LEU A 165 0.97 0.86 -2.51
CA LEU A 165 1.44 -0.25 -3.33
C LEU A 165 1.18 -1.60 -2.65
N SER A 166 1.45 -1.71 -1.35
CA SER A 166 1.16 -2.91 -0.57
C SER A 166 -0.33 -3.24 -0.57
N ARG A 167 -1.18 -2.24 -0.37
CA ARG A 167 -2.63 -2.38 -0.43
C ARG A 167 -3.10 -2.88 -1.80
N ARG A 168 -2.59 -2.32 -2.91
CA ARG A 168 -2.91 -2.76 -4.27
C ARG A 168 -2.55 -4.23 -4.49
N VAL A 169 -1.35 -4.65 -4.08
CA VAL A 169 -0.93 -6.06 -4.20
C VAL A 169 -1.85 -6.97 -3.40
N THR A 170 -2.16 -6.60 -2.16
CA THR A 170 -3.03 -7.41 -1.29
C THR A 170 -4.46 -7.50 -1.81
N GLU A 171 -5.03 -6.40 -2.30
CA GLU A 171 -6.37 -6.36 -2.90
C GLU A 171 -6.44 -7.26 -4.14
N ARG A 172 -5.50 -7.13 -5.08
CA ARG A 172 -5.44 -7.97 -6.28
C ARG A 172 -5.25 -9.45 -5.97
N CYS A 173 -4.50 -9.78 -4.93
CA CYS A 173 -4.32 -11.16 -4.50
C CYS A 173 -5.50 -11.73 -3.71
N ALA A 174 -6.26 -10.87 -3.01
CA ALA A 174 -7.46 -11.25 -2.28
C ALA A 174 -8.67 -11.46 -3.20
N GLU A 175 -8.67 -10.78 -4.36
CA GLU A 175 -9.71 -10.99 -5.36
C GLU A 175 -9.73 -12.47 -5.78
N ARG A 176 -10.85 -13.12 -5.48
CA ARG A 176 -11.09 -14.45 -6.02
C ARG A 176 -11.17 -14.30 -7.53
N SER A 177 -10.59 -15.23 -8.29
CA SER A 177 -10.91 -15.42 -9.71
C SER A 177 -12.41 -15.67 -9.79
N GLY A 178 -13.19 -14.56 -9.78
CA GLY A 178 -14.61 -14.61 -9.59
C GLY A 178 -15.25 -15.31 -10.79
N SER A 179 -16.02 -16.35 -10.53
CA SER A 179 -17.05 -16.76 -11.46
C SER A 179 -17.94 -15.54 -11.75
N SER A 180 -18.53 -15.47 -12.94
CA SER A 180 -19.46 -14.42 -13.33
C SER A 180 -20.57 -14.17 -12.28
N VAL A 181 -20.87 -15.16 -11.44
CA VAL A 181 -21.80 -15.12 -10.32
C VAL A 181 -21.33 -14.23 -9.15
N GLU A 182 -20.02 -14.24 -8.81
CA GLU A 182 -19.51 -13.35 -7.74
C GLU A 182 -19.47 -11.89 -8.19
N ALA A 183 -19.11 -11.63 -9.45
CA ALA A 183 -19.19 -10.30 -10.04
C ALA A 183 -20.64 -9.80 -10.06
N MET A 184 -21.60 -10.68 -10.35
CA MET A 184 -23.04 -10.36 -10.32
C MET A 184 -23.54 -10.14 -8.90
N MET A 185 -23.11 -10.93 -7.90
CA MET A 185 -23.43 -10.71 -6.48
C MET A 185 -22.82 -9.43 -5.92
N LYS A 186 -21.59 -9.07 -6.33
CA LYS A 186 -20.99 -7.76 -6.02
C LYS A 186 -21.87 -6.62 -6.54
N LYS A 187 -22.36 -6.74 -7.78
CA LYS A 187 -23.24 -5.75 -8.41
C LYS A 187 -24.60 -5.63 -7.70
N LEU A 188 -25.15 -6.73 -7.22
CA LEU A 188 -26.41 -6.78 -6.47
C LEU A 188 -26.31 -6.22 -5.04
N ARG A 189 -25.10 -6.20 -4.44
CA ARG A 189 -24.85 -5.65 -3.11
C ARG A 189 -24.31 -4.22 -3.14
N ALA A 190 -23.95 -3.72 -4.32
CA ALA A 190 -23.47 -2.36 -4.47
C ALA A 190 -24.64 -1.39 -4.34
N ARG A 191 -24.54 -0.44 -3.43
CA ARG A 191 -25.51 0.65 -3.25
C ARG A 191 -25.06 1.84 -4.09
N ASP A 192 -25.90 2.33 -4.96
CA ASP A 192 -25.67 3.58 -5.66
C ASP A 192 -25.67 4.74 -4.65
N ILE A 193 -24.65 5.58 -4.70
CA ILE A 193 -24.50 6.75 -3.84
C ILE A 193 -24.55 8.07 -4.64
N GLY A 194 -24.75 8.00 -5.95
CA GLY A 194 -24.81 9.13 -6.85
C GLY A 194 -23.50 9.42 -7.58
N ASP A 195 -23.55 10.29 -8.59
CA ASP A 195 -22.40 10.74 -9.41
C ASP A 195 -21.61 9.58 -10.06
N ASP A 196 -22.24 8.46 -10.39
CA ASP A 196 -21.65 7.22 -10.92
C ASP A 196 -20.75 6.46 -9.91
N PHE A 197 -20.89 6.75 -8.63
CA PHE A 197 -20.19 6.05 -7.56
C PHE A 197 -21.11 5.03 -6.86
N VAL A 198 -20.51 3.94 -6.41
CA VAL A 198 -21.24 2.91 -5.66
C VAL A 198 -20.50 2.57 -4.36
N GLU A 199 -21.28 2.32 -3.30
CA GLU A 199 -20.79 1.79 -2.04
C GLU A 199 -20.82 0.26 -2.08
N LEU A 200 -19.72 -0.35 -1.68
CA LEU A 200 -19.62 -1.78 -1.45
C LEU A 200 -18.63 -2.05 -0.31
N ASN A 201 -19.08 -2.71 0.76
CA ASN A 201 -18.25 -3.07 1.91
C ASN A 201 -17.55 -1.87 2.57
N ARG A 202 -18.21 -0.74 2.69
CA ARG A 202 -17.68 0.53 3.22
C ARG A 202 -16.52 1.10 2.38
N GLN A 203 -16.52 0.79 1.11
CA GLN A 203 -15.62 1.40 0.13
C GLN A 203 -16.41 2.01 -1.00
N ILE A 204 -15.92 3.13 -1.54
CA ILE A 204 -16.45 3.79 -2.72
C ILE A 204 -15.78 3.21 -3.95
N HIS A 205 -16.57 2.70 -4.86
CA HIS A 205 -16.15 2.13 -6.13
C HIS A 205 -16.66 2.93 -7.31
N ILE A 206 -15.95 2.84 -8.43
CA ILE A 206 -16.39 3.27 -9.75
C ILE A 206 -16.59 2.00 -10.58
N LEU A 207 -17.79 1.80 -11.09
CA LEU A 207 -18.08 0.63 -11.91
C LEU A 207 -17.29 0.70 -13.24
N PRO A 208 -16.87 -0.45 -13.81
CA PRO A 208 -16.10 -0.48 -15.06
C PRO A 208 -16.76 0.27 -16.22
N ALA A 209 -18.09 0.26 -16.30
CA ALA A 209 -18.86 1.00 -17.29
C ALA A 209 -18.83 2.53 -17.09
N GLN A 210 -18.43 2.99 -15.92
CA GLN A 210 -18.45 4.40 -15.49
C GLN A 210 -17.04 4.97 -15.32
N ARG A 211 -15.99 4.29 -15.78
CA ARG A 211 -14.59 4.73 -15.62
C ARG A 211 -14.30 6.09 -16.24
N GLU A 212 -15.04 6.48 -17.27
CA GLU A 212 -14.90 7.77 -17.93
C GLU A 212 -15.76 8.90 -17.28
N CYS A 213 -16.38 8.64 -16.13
CA CYS A 213 -17.24 9.60 -15.43
C CYS A 213 -16.54 10.93 -15.12
N PHE A 214 -15.22 10.90 -14.87
CA PHE A 214 -14.41 12.10 -14.64
C PHE A 214 -14.18 12.93 -15.90
N ARG A 215 -14.15 12.33 -17.08
CA ARG A 215 -14.08 13.06 -18.37
C ARG A 215 -15.41 13.73 -18.71
N VAL A 216 -16.51 13.09 -18.33
CA VAL A 216 -17.87 13.63 -18.54
C VAL A 216 -18.12 14.83 -17.62
N ASP A 217 -17.73 14.70 -16.36
CA ASP A 217 -17.84 15.76 -15.36
C ASP A 217 -16.61 15.76 -14.43
N PRO A 218 -15.60 16.61 -14.68
CA PRO A 218 -14.40 16.70 -13.87
C PRO A 218 -14.64 17.05 -12.39
N VAL A 219 -15.78 17.71 -12.06
CA VAL A 219 -16.15 18.04 -10.67
C VAL A 219 -16.30 16.79 -9.81
N ARG A 220 -16.61 15.66 -10.41
CA ARG A 220 -16.65 14.36 -9.73
C ARG A 220 -15.32 13.94 -9.10
N LEU A 221 -14.19 14.46 -9.59
CA LEU A 221 -12.88 14.29 -8.92
C LEU A 221 -12.85 14.90 -7.52
N LEU A 222 -13.61 15.97 -7.27
CA LEU A 222 -13.75 16.53 -5.92
C LEU A 222 -14.88 15.85 -5.15
N LYS A 223 -16.01 15.56 -5.81
CA LYS A 223 -17.17 14.93 -5.19
C LYS A 223 -16.84 13.57 -4.58
N ILE A 224 -15.99 12.76 -5.20
CA ILE A 224 -15.61 11.45 -4.66
C ILE A 224 -14.92 11.57 -3.29
N PHE A 225 -14.13 12.64 -3.07
CA PHE A 225 -13.52 12.92 -1.78
C PHE A 225 -14.53 13.47 -0.77
N TRP A 226 -15.53 14.23 -1.23
CA TRP A 226 -16.62 14.66 -0.39
C TRP A 226 -17.44 13.45 0.10
N TYR A 227 -17.81 12.51 -0.78
CA TYR A 227 -18.47 11.25 -0.38
C TYR A 227 -17.63 10.45 0.61
N ARG A 228 -16.30 10.36 0.38
CA ARG A 228 -15.39 9.70 1.29
C ARG A 228 -15.45 10.31 2.70
N GLN A 229 -15.44 11.63 2.80
CA GLN A 229 -15.47 12.35 4.07
C GLN A 229 -16.83 12.22 4.76
N GLU A 230 -17.90 12.43 4.03
CA GLU A 230 -19.28 12.41 4.55
C GLU A 230 -19.67 11.03 5.08
N MET A 231 -19.32 9.99 4.36
CA MET A 231 -19.67 8.61 4.72
C MET A 231 -18.65 7.92 5.62
N GLY A 232 -17.44 8.47 5.79
CA GLY A 232 -16.35 7.83 6.49
C GLY A 232 -15.88 6.53 5.82
N TYR A 233 -15.99 6.44 4.48
CA TYR A 233 -15.62 5.26 3.71
C TYR A 233 -14.27 5.45 3.04
N GLU A 234 -13.60 4.35 2.71
CA GLU A 234 -12.35 4.39 1.95
C GLU A 234 -12.61 4.28 0.44
N LEU A 235 -11.69 4.81 -0.36
CA LEU A 235 -11.72 4.62 -1.81
C LEU A 235 -11.17 3.24 -2.17
N SER A 236 -11.84 2.54 -3.08
CA SER A 236 -11.33 1.28 -3.62
C SER A 236 -10.03 1.49 -4.42
N GLY A 237 -9.26 0.43 -4.64
CA GLY A 237 -8.06 0.48 -5.49
C GLY A 237 -8.37 1.00 -6.89
N GLU A 238 -9.46 0.51 -7.49
CA GLU A 238 -9.93 0.93 -8.82
C GLU A 238 -10.33 2.41 -8.85
N ALA A 239 -11.01 2.93 -7.82
CA ALA A 239 -11.35 4.35 -7.72
C ALA A 239 -10.09 5.21 -7.62
N ASN A 240 -9.10 4.81 -6.83
CA ASN A 240 -7.81 5.52 -6.73
C ASN A 240 -7.03 5.51 -8.06
N GLU A 241 -7.07 4.41 -8.82
CA GLU A 241 -6.45 4.34 -10.15
C GLU A 241 -7.17 5.26 -11.16
N ALA A 242 -8.50 5.26 -11.15
CA ALA A 242 -9.28 6.14 -12.01
C ALA A 242 -9.01 7.62 -11.70
N ILE A 243 -8.96 8.02 -10.43
CA ILE A 243 -8.60 9.39 -10.04
C ILE A 243 -7.22 9.76 -10.59
N ARG A 244 -6.20 8.91 -10.39
CA ARG A 244 -4.84 9.19 -10.87
C ARG A 244 -4.75 9.33 -12.39
N GLY A 245 -5.52 8.52 -13.11
CA GLY A 245 -5.57 8.56 -14.58
C GLY A 245 -6.24 9.81 -15.14
N HIS A 246 -6.88 10.63 -14.29
CA HIS A 246 -7.64 11.82 -14.70
C HIS A 246 -7.23 13.10 -13.96
N LEU A 247 -6.05 13.13 -13.31
CA LEU A 247 -5.55 14.33 -12.63
C LEU A 247 -5.23 15.48 -13.61
N ASP A 248 -4.98 15.16 -14.85
CA ASP A 248 -4.79 16.13 -15.94
C ASP A 248 -6.03 17.00 -16.19
N LEU A 249 -7.22 16.55 -15.80
CA LEU A 249 -8.46 17.33 -15.88
C LEU A 249 -8.52 18.48 -14.85
N ILE A 250 -7.64 18.50 -13.85
CA ILE A 250 -7.55 19.58 -12.86
C ILE A 250 -6.63 20.70 -13.41
N ASP A 251 -7.03 21.30 -14.47
CA ASP A 251 -6.34 22.41 -15.13
C ASP A 251 -6.74 23.79 -14.54
N ASP A 252 -6.22 24.88 -15.15
CA ASP A 252 -6.52 26.24 -14.70
C ASP A 252 -7.97 26.66 -15.02
N ALA A 253 -8.61 26.05 -16.02
CA ALA A 253 -10.03 26.28 -16.32
C ALA A 253 -10.91 25.65 -15.23
N PHE A 254 -10.62 24.41 -14.85
CA PHE A 254 -11.28 23.71 -13.74
C PHE A 254 -11.16 24.50 -12.43
N ARG A 255 -9.96 24.99 -12.09
CA ARG A 255 -9.72 25.77 -10.86
C ARG A 255 -10.49 27.09 -10.84
N ARG A 256 -10.71 27.71 -11.99
CA ARG A 256 -11.47 28.95 -12.10
C ARG A 256 -12.99 28.74 -12.03
N SER A 257 -13.50 27.68 -12.65
CA SER A 257 -14.93 27.35 -12.64
C SER A 257 -15.48 26.91 -11.29
N ASN A 258 -14.62 26.41 -10.39
CA ASN A 258 -15.03 25.90 -9.06
C ASN A 258 -14.67 26.85 -7.91
N ARG A 259 -14.46 28.14 -8.17
CA ARG A 259 -14.23 29.19 -7.16
C ARG A 259 -15.51 29.93 -6.72
N ALA A 260 -16.67 29.55 -7.25
CA ALA A 260 -17.96 30.13 -6.90
C ALA A 260 -18.68 29.35 -5.81
#